data_c236497cb5f20d2dcf6b07ccfa8895bd
#
_entry.id   c236497cb5f20d2dcf6b07ccfa8895bd
#
_cell.length_a   1.000
_cell.length_b   1.000
_cell.length_c   1.000
_cell.angle_alpha   90.00
_cell.angle_beta   90.00
_cell.angle_gamma   90.00
#
_symmetry.space_group_name_H-M   'P 1'
#
loop_
_entity.id
_entity.type
_entity.pdbx_description
1 polymer ?
#
loop_
_entity_poly.entity_id
_entity_poly.type
_entity_poly.pdbx_seq_one_letter_code
_entity_poly.pdbx_strand_id
1 'polypeptide(L)'
;MEYPLKHMRKPKAFAKSTAPFWDDPHISEQMLKAHLDPDRDLASRKHGTIDRSVEWITRNLGLQKGARILDLGCGPGLYCTRFAERGFIVTGIDYSRRSIQYATDHATSNSLKIEYLYENYLTIDYKNTFDLVTLIYCDFGVFSDQDRNLLLRKIHKSLKPGGRFLFDVCTPRYHDSVKEERTWKYEENGFRRPKPYLLLTEKVKYPKQDVLLTQYFVFDSNSKFDIYRIWDRAYTKDSISKALSDAMFDDIQFFGDITGREYSDNSETMSIIARKTT
;
A
#
# COMPACT_ATOMS: atom_id res chain seq x y z
N MET A 1 -13.94 -13.38 -28.47
CA MET A 1 -12.78 -13.77 -27.63
C MET A 1 -11.62 -12.88 -28.03
N GLU A 2 -11.26 -11.88 -27.22
CA GLU A 2 -10.06 -11.07 -27.49
C GLU A 2 -8.83 -11.93 -27.27
N TYR A 3 -8.00 -12.03 -28.31
CA TYR A 3 -6.80 -12.86 -28.24
C TYR A 3 -5.86 -12.36 -27.16
N PRO A 4 -5.41 -13.21 -26.22
CA PRO A 4 -4.45 -12.85 -25.17
C PRO A 4 -3.17 -12.19 -25.69
N LEU A 5 -2.77 -12.50 -26.90
CA LEU A 5 -1.53 -12.05 -27.55
C LEU A 5 -1.39 -10.52 -27.64
N LYS A 6 -2.49 -9.77 -27.79
CA LYS A 6 -2.41 -8.31 -27.81
C LYS A 6 -1.92 -7.72 -26.49
N HIS A 7 -2.15 -8.45 -25.39
CA HIS A 7 -1.74 -8.05 -24.04
C HIS A 7 -0.32 -8.48 -23.66
N MET A 8 0.32 -9.32 -24.49
CA MET A 8 1.72 -9.75 -24.30
C MET A 8 2.76 -8.69 -24.65
N ARG A 9 2.32 -7.59 -25.26
CA ARG A 9 3.19 -6.43 -25.51
C ARG A 9 3.38 -5.65 -24.23
N LYS A 10 4.55 -5.04 -24.05
CA LYS A 10 4.85 -4.14 -22.93
C LYS A 10 3.75 -3.06 -22.84
N PRO A 11 2.97 -2.99 -21.74
CA PRO A 11 1.90 -2.01 -21.62
C PRO A 11 2.45 -0.60 -21.40
N LYS A 12 1.62 0.43 -21.54
CA LYS A 12 1.95 1.77 -21.05
C LYS A 12 2.08 1.73 -19.53
N ALA A 13 3.00 2.52 -18.96
CA ALA A 13 3.13 2.63 -17.53
C ALA A 13 1.77 2.98 -16.87
N PHE A 14 1.49 2.34 -15.74
CA PHE A 14 0.24 2.44 -14.98
C PHE A 14 -1.02 1.98 -15.72
N ALA A 15 -0.90 1.16 -16.78
CA ALA A 15 -2.05 0.51 -17.39
C ALA A 15 -2.80 -0.35 -16.35
N LYS A 16 -4.13 -0.25 -16.36
CA LYS A 16 -4.98 -0.94 -15.39
C LYS A 16 -4.98 -2.47 -15.59
N SER A 17 -5.24 -3.21 -14.52
CA SER A 17 -5.60 -4.64 -14.57
C SER A 17 -6.91 -4.82 -15.36
N THR A 18 -7.15 -6.04 -15.88
CA THR A 18 -8.42 -6.37 -16.55
C THR A 18 -9.51 -6.83 -15.57
N ALA A 19 -9.11 -7.19 -14.35
CA ALA A 19 -10.01 -7.61 -13.29
C ALA A 19 -9.58 -7.02 -11.94
N PRO A 20 -10.49 -6.88 -10.96
CA PRO A 20 -10.18 -6.37 -9.64
C PRO A 20 -9.30 -7.39 -8.89
N PHE A 21 -8.12 -6.99 -8.45
CA PHE A 21 -7.21 -7.87 -7.70
C PHE A 21 -7.61 -7.95 -6.22
N TRP A 22 -7.83 -6.79 -5.60
CA TRP A 22 -8.07 -6.69 -4.15
C TRP A 22 -9.47 -7.11 -3.71
N ASP A 23 -10.44 -7.06 -4.63
CA ASP A 23 -11.86 -7.37 -4.36
C ASP A 23 -12.37 -8.60 -5.16
N ASP A 24 -11.46 -9.37 -5.77
CA ASP A 24 -11.78 -10.70 -6.34
C ASP A 24 -12.15 -11.64 -5.19
N PRO A 25 -13.26 -12.37 -5.26
CA PRO A 25 -13.74 -13.21 -4.15
C PRO A 25 -12.72 -14.24 -3.66
N HIS A 26 -11.98 -14.89 -4.57
CA HIS A 26 -10.99 -15.89 -4.22
C HIS A 26 -9.66 -15.25 -3.80
N ILE A 27 -9.15 -14.29 -4.58
CA ILE A 27 -7.87 -13.64 -4.29
C ILE A 27 -7.95 -12.89 -2.95
N SER A 28 -9.04 -12.18 -2.67
CA SER A 28 -9.20 -11.45 -1.41
C SER A 28 -9.17 -12.36 -0.18
N GLU A 29 -9.63 -13.62 -0.32
CA GLU A 29 -9.52 -14.61 0.75
C GLU A 29 -8.06 -15.02 1.00
N GLN A 30 -7.30 -15.26 -0.07
CA GLN A 30 -5.87 -15.59 0.04
C GLN A 30 -5.05 -14.41 0.54
N MET A 31 -5.41 -13.19 0.11
CA MET A 31 -4.79 -11.96 0.61
C MET A 31 -5.03 -11.77 2.10
N LEU A 32 -6.26 -11.99 2.59
CA LEU A 32 -6.55 -11.90 4.02
C LEU A 32 -5.70 -12.91 4.82
N LYS A 33 -5.58 -14.14 4.35
CA LYS A 33 -4.69 -15.15 4.98
C LYS A 33 -3.24 -14.68 5.01
N ALA A 34 -2.77 -14.07 3.92
CA ALA A 34 -1.41 -13.55 3.82
C ALA A 34 -1.17 -12.34 4.76
N HIS A 35 -2.15 -11.45 4.93
CA HIS A 35 -2.09 -10.35 5.89
C HIS A 35 -2.01 -10.84 7.33
N LEU A 36 -2.76 -11.89 7.66
CA LEU A 36 -2.88 -12.42 9.02
C LEU A 36 -1.73 -13.35 9.43
N ASP A 37 -0.86 -13.74 8.51
CA ASP A 37 0.33 -14.54 8.83
C ASP A 37 1.33 -13.67 9.63
N PRO A 38 1.60 -13.99 10.91
CA PRO A 38 2.40 -13.12 11.77
C PRO A 38 3.89 -13.13 11.42
N ASP A 39 4.34 -14.18 10.72
CA ASP A 39 5.76 -14.47 10.53
C ASP A 39 6.27 -14.18 9.10
N ARG A 40 5.38 -13.73 8.20
CA ARG A 40 5.71 -13.48 6.80
C ARG A 40 5.35 -12.06 6.36
N ASP A 41 6.26 -11.44 5.57
CA ASP A 41 6.02 -10.17 4.88
C ASP A 41 5.43 -10.44 3.48
N LEU A 42 4.16 -10.89 3.41
CA LEU A 42 3.52 -11.24 2.13
C LEU A 42 2.55 -10.16 1.62
N ALA A 43 1.72 -9.65 2.51
CA ALA A 43 0.73 -8.61 2.22
C ALA A 43 0.72 -7.51 3.29
N SER A 44 1.27 -7.80 4.46
CA SER A 44 1.55 -6.85 5.54
C SER A 44 2.93 -7.15 6.11
N ARG A 45 3.49 -6.23 6.86
CA ARG A 45 4.68 -6.47 7.67
C ARG A 45 4.40 -7.54 8.71
N LYS A 46 5.42 -8.31 9.11
CA LYS A 46 5.34 -9.23 10.26
C LYS A 46 4.77 -8.51 11.48
N HIS A 47 3.96 -9.20 12.27
CA HIS A 47 3.29 -8.58 13.42
C HIS A 47 4.27 -7.90 14.38
N GLY A 48 5.40 -8.55 14.71
CA GLY A 48 6.42 -7.92 15.55
C GLY A 48 7.07 -6.67 14.94
N THR A 49 7.11 -6.55 13.61
CA THR A 49 7.54 -5.32 12.93
C THR A 49 6.46 -4.24 13.04
N ILE A 50 5.18 -4.60 12.89
CA ILE A 50 4.06 -3.68 13.08
C ILE A 50 4.06 -3.11 14.51
N ASP A 51 4.28 -3.97 15.52
CA ASP A 51 4.33 -3.54 16.93
C ASP A 51 5.43 -2.50 17.17
N ARG A 52 6.66 -2.77 16.67
CA ARG A 52 7.78 -1.81 16.76
C ARG A 52 7.51 -0.53 15.97
N SER A 53 6.88 -0.64 14.80
CA SER A 53 6.53 0.51 13.97
C SER A 53 5.57 1.44 14.69
N VAL A 54 4.50 0.90 15.25
CA VAL A 54 3.50 1.69 15.98
C VAL A 54 4.11 2.33 17.21
N GLU A 55 4.96 1.61 17.97
CA GLU A 55 5.67 2.17 19.10
C GLU A 55 6.58 3.34 18.70
N TRP A 56 7.38 3.15 17.65
CA TRP A 56 8.26 4.19 17.13
C TRP A 56 7.48 5.41 16.61
N ILE A 57 6.44 5.20 15.79
CA ILE A 57 5.62 6.25 15.21
C ILE A 57 5.03 7.13 16.33
N THR A 58 4.39 6.50 17.30
CA THR A 58 3.69 7.23 18.36
C THR A 58 4.65 8.01 19.28
N ARG A 59 5.82 7.44 19.56
CA ARG A 59 6.87 8.09 20.36
C ARG A 59 7.55 9.21 19.58
N ASN A 60 7.98 8.94 18.35
CA ASN A 60 8.73 9.89 17.53
C ASN A 60 7.91 11.13 17.16
N LEU A 61 6.61 10.96 16.91
CA LEU A 61 5.71 12.07 16.61
C LEU A 61 5.10 12.73 17.87
N GLY A 62 5.37 12.23 19.05
CA GLY A 62 4.82 12.76 20.30
C GLY A 62 3.28 12.79 20.34
N LEU A 63 2.63 11.81 19.70
CA LEU A 63 1.18 11.78 19.59
C LEU A 63 0.54 11.61 20.96
N GLN A 64 -0.40 12.50 21.29
CA GLN A 64 -1.16 12.44 22.53
C GLN A 64 -2.36 11.49 22.39
N LYS A 65 -2.78 10.86 23.52
CA LYS A 65 -4.03 10.09 23.55
C LYS A 65 -5.19 10.91 23.01
N GLY A 66 -6.05 10.29 22.22
CA GLY A 66 -7.15 10.96 21.54
C GLY A 66 -6.76 11.65 20.21
N ALA A 67 -5.48 11.64 19.80
CA ALA A 67 -5.12 12.08 18.47
C ALA A 67 -5.83 11.22 17.41
N ARG A 68 -6.24 11.87 16.32
CA ARG A 68 -6.99 11.24 15.22
C ARG A 68 -6.04 10.75 14.14
N ILE A 69 -6.12 9.48 13.81
CA ILE A 69 -5.26 8.82 12.81
C ILE A 69 -6.13 8.31 11.67
N LEU A 70 -5.71 8.59 10.43
CA LEU A 70 -6.28 8.01 9.22
C LEU A 70 -5.26 7.02 8.63
N ASP A 71 -5.63 5.75 8.51
CA ASP A 71 -4.81 4.71 7.89
C ASP A 71 -5.37 4.36 6.51
N LEU A 72 -4.65 4.75 5.46
CA LEU A 72 -5.00 4.50 4.06
C LEU A 72 -4.41 3.17 3.61
N GLY A 73 -5.22 2.32 2.97
CA GLY A 73 -4.81 0.95 2.65
C GLY A 73 -4.66 0.10 3.93
N CYS A 74 -5.58 0.26 4.89
CA CYS A 74 -5.47 -0.35 6.22
C CYS A 74 -5.54 -1.89 6.22
N GLY A 75 -5.94 -2.52 5.11
CA GLY A 75 -6.13 -3.96 5.02
C GLY A 75 -7.08 -4.49 6.11
N PRO A 76 -6.73 -5.58 6.80
CA PRO A 76 -7.52 -6.14 7.90
C PRO A 76 -7.36 -5.37 9.23
N GLY A 77 -6.82 -4.15 9.21
CA GLY A 77 -6.75 -3.25 10.35
C GLY A 77 -5.62 -3.52 11.34
N LEU A 78 -4.52 -4.16 10.92
CA LEU A 78 -3.42 -4.55 11.81
C LEU A 78 -2.75 -3.35 12.51
N TYR A 79 -2.53 -2.24 11.79
CA TYR A 79 -2.05 -0.99 12.37
C TYR A 79 -3.14 -0.26 13.14
N CYS A 80 -4.35 -0.19 12.58
CA CYS A 80 -5.50 0.47 13.20
C CYS A 80 -5.79 -0.08 14.61
N THR A 81 -5.81 -1.41 14.78
CA THR A 81 -6.01 -2.07 16.07
C THR A 81 -4.97 -1.61 17.10
N ARG A 82 -3.70 -1.62 16.73
CA ARG A 82 -2.60 -1.23 17.62
C ARG A 82 -2.58 0.24 18.00
N PHE A 83 -3.01 1.10 17.07
CA PHE A 83 -3.23 2.51 17.39
C PHE A 83 -4.42 2.71 18.33
N ALA A 84 -5.54 2.03 18.10
CA ALA A 84 -6.73 2.13 18.95
C ALA A 84 -6.46 1.63 20.39
N GLU A 85 -5.74 0.51 20.55
CA GLU A 85 -5.31 -0.02 21.84
C GLU A 85 -4.46 0.97 22.66
N ARG A 86 -3.76 1.89 21.98
CA ARG A 86 -2.98 2.99 22.60
C ARG A 86 -3.81 4.24 22.88
N GLY A 87 -5.11 4.20 22.61
CA GLY A 87 -6.06 5.28 22.91
C GLY A 87 -6.16 6.36 21.85
N PHE A 88 -5.77 6.06 20.60
CA PHE A 88 -5.99 6.94 19.45
C PHE A 88 -7.39 6.74 18.86
N ILE A 89 -7.91 7.78 18.20
CA ILE A 89 -9.15 7.71 17.43
C ILE A 89 -8.78 7.38 15.99
N VAL A 90 -9.17 6.20 15.53
CA VAL A 90 -8.67 5.65 14.26
C VAL A 90 -9.79 5.51 13.24
N THR A 91 -9.52 5.96 12.01
CA THR A 91 -10.29 5.67 10.81
C THR A 91 -9.39 4.88 9.86
N GLY A 92 -9.83 3.70 9.41
CA GLY A 92 -9.14 2.88 8.42
C GLY A 92 -9.92 2.83 7.11
N ILE A 93 -9.21 2.99 5.98
CA ILE A 93 -9.82 2.93 4.64
C ILE A 93 -9.09 1.88 3.81
N ASP A 94 -9.84 0.99 3.16
CA ASP A 94 -9.29 0.00 2.23
C ASP A 94 -10.27 -0.31 1.09
N TYR A 95 -9.74 -0.74 -0.05
CA TYR A 95 -10.52 -1.13 -1.23
C TYR A 95 -10.68 -2.65 -1.35
N SER A 96 -10.62 -3.36 -0.22
CA SER A 96 -10.93 -4.79 -0.10
C SER A 96 -12.10 -4.98 0.86
N ARG A 97 -13.27 -5.32 0.32
CA ARG A 97 -14.48 -5.56 1.11
C ARG A 97 -14.25 -6.62 2.19
N ARG A 98 -13.53 -7.68 1.86
CA ARG A 98 -13.21 -8.77 2.79
C ARG A 98 -12.32 -8.31 3.94
N SER A 99 -11.29 -7.52 3.64
CA SER A 99 -10.39 -6.97 4.67
C SER A 99 -11.13 -6.04 5.61
N ILE A 100 -11.97 -5.15 5.09
CA ILE A 100 -12.79 -4.23 5.89
C ILE A 100 -13.80 -4.98 6.75
N GLN A 101 -14.46 -6.02 6.21
CA GLN A 101 -15.38 -6.84 7.00
C GLN A 101 -14.65 -7.49 8.17
N TYR A 102 -13.51 -8.15 7.91
CA TYR A 102 -12.69 -8.75 8.96
C TYR A 102 -12.26 -7.72 10.02
N ALA A 103 -11.76 -6.55 9.58
CA ALA A 103 -11.31 -5.48 10.48
C ALA A 103 -12.44 -4.98 11.39
N THR A 104 -13.65 -4.83 10.84
CA THR A 104 -14.85 -4.39 11.58
C THR A 104 -15.27 -5.44 12.61
N ASP A 105 -15.33 -6.71 12.22
CA ASP A 105 -15.71 -7.82 13.10
C ASP A 105 -14.69 -7.98 14.24
N HIS A 106 -13.40 -7.89 13.90
CA HIS A 106 -12.31 -7.94 14.87
C HIS A 106 -12.37 -6.78 15.88
N ALA A 107 -12.57 -5.55 15.41
CA ALA A 107 -12.70 -4.37 16.28
C ALA A 107 -13.91 -4.49 17.22
N THR A 108 -15.05 -4.94 16.68
CA THR A 108 -16.28 -5.16 17.46
C THR A 108 -16.06 -6.20 18.57
N SER A 109 -15.47 -7.34 18.21
CA SER A 109 -15.20 -8.44 19.15
C SER A 109 -14.23 -8.07 20.27
N ASN A 110 -13.34 -7.09 20.02
CA ASN A 110 -12.36 -6.59 21.01
C ASN A 110 -12.77 -5.25 21.64
N SER A 111 -14.02 -4.79 21.44
CA SER A 111 -14.54 -3.53 21.96
C SER A 111 -13.70 -2.30 21.60
N LEU A 112 -13.03 -2.32 20.43
CA LEU A 112 -12.24 -1.23 19.91
C LEU A 112 -13.12 -0.28 19.10
N LYS A 113 -13.01 1.01 19.33
CA LYS A 113 -13.75 2.05 18.60
C LYS A 113 -12.92 2.51 17.39
N ILE A 114 -13.02 1.78 16.28
CA ILE A 114 -12.36 2.09 15.01
C ILE A 114 -13.44 2.24 13.94
N GLU A 115 -13.36 3.30 13.15
CA GLU A 115 -14.20 3.47 11.97
C GLU A 115 -13.49 2.82 10.77
N TYR A 116 -14.14 1.85 10.12
CA TYR A 116 -13.62 1.23 8.90
C TYR A 116 -14.52 1.52 7.72
N LEU A 117 -13.92 1.95 6.59
CA LEU A 117 -14.62 2.32 5.37
C LEU A 117 -14.10 1.52 4.18
N TYR A 118 -15.02 0.84 3.48
CA TYR A 118 -14.74 0.27 2.16
C TYR A 118 -14.81 1.38 1.12
N GLU A 119 -13.67 1.99 0.81
CA GLU A 119 -13.59 3.15 -0.07
C GLU A 119 -12.25 3.22 -0.78
N ASN A 120 -12.23 3.84 -1.97
CA ASN A 120 -11.00 4.21 -2.63
C ASN A 120 -10.45 5.50 -2.00
N TYR A 121 -9.26 5.46 -1.43
CA TYR A 121 -8.66 6.63 -0.77
C TYR A 121 -8.34 7.79 -1.73
N LEU A 122 -8.43 7.60 -3.06
CA LEU A 122 -8.42 8.71 -4.02
C LEU A 122 -9.73 9.54 -4.00
N THR A 123 -10.78 9.05 -3.33
CA THR A 123 -12.07 9.76 -3.24
C THR A 123 -12.32 10.46 -1.91
N ILE A 124 -11.48 10.23 -0.88
CA ILE A 124 -11.66 10.85 0.45
C ILE A 124 -11.83 12.36 0.37
N ASP A 125 -12.64 12.93 1.27
CA ASP A 125 -12.90 14.39 1.32
C ASP A 125 -12.94 14.94 2.75
N TYR A 126 -11.96 14.57 3.57
CA TYR A 126 -11.80 15.16 4.90
C TYR A 126 -11.12 16.52 4.85
N LYS A 127 -11.39 17.35 5.85
CA LYS A 127 -10.77 18.68 5.99
C LYS A 127 -10.33 18.91 7.43
N ASN A 128 -9.03 19.15 7.63
CA ASN A 128 -8.43 19.49 8.94
C ASN A 128 -8.89 18.54 10.07
N THR A 129 -8.90 17.23 9.80
CA THR A 129 -9.51 16.25 10.68
C THR A 129 -8.48 15.44 11.46
N PHE A 130 -7.37 15.07 10.82
CA PHE A 130 -6.42 14.10 11.35
C PHE A 130 -5.12 14.74 11.81
N ASP A 131 -4.57 14.22 12.90
CA ASP A 131 -3.24 14.57 13.39
C ASP A 131 -2.14 13.81 12.65
N LEU A 132 -2.45 12.57 12.21
CA LEU A 132 -1.59 11.71 11.43
C LEU A 132 -2.40 11.04 10.31
N VAL A 133 -1.81 10.97 9.13
CA VAL A 133 -2.24 10.09 8.04
C VAL A 133 -1.12 9.10 7.77
N THR A 134 -1.45 7.81 7.65
CA THR A 134 -0.51 6.73 7.29
C THR A 134 -0.88 6.10 5.95
N LEU A 135 0.15 5.68 5.19
CA LEU A 135 0.02 4.88 3.98
C LEU A 135 1.24 3.93 3.94
N ILE A 136 1.09 2.76 4.51
CA ILE A 136 2.21 1.87 4.84
C ILE A 136 2.20 0.64 3.93
N TYR A 137 3.37 0.08 3.69
CA TYR A 137 3.69 -1.07 2.86
C TYR A 137 3.94 -0.72 1.39
N CYS A 138 4.63 0.40 1.15
CA CYS A 138 5.06 0.92 -0.16
C CYS A 138 3.92 1.22 -1.14
N ASP A 139 2.69 1.35 -0.66
CA ASP A 139 1.51 1.56 -1.50
C ASP A 139 1.51 2.91 -2.23
N PHE A 140 2.34 3.85 -1.79
CA PHE A 140 2.52 5.14 -2.48
C PHE A 140 3.14 5.00 -3.88
N GLY A 141 3.89 3.91 -4.12
CA GLY A 141 4.55 3.63 -5.41
C GLY A 141 3.62 3.18 -6.53
N VAL A 142 2.37 2.80 -6.22
CA VAL A 142 1.44 2.22 -7.22
C VAL A 142 0.78 3.26 -8.13
N PHE A 143 0.91 4.57 -7.81
CA PHE A 143 0.18 5.64 -8.48
C PHE A 143 0.89 6.21 -9.69
N SER A 144 0.09 6.55 -10.72
CA SER A 144 0.52 7.49 -11.76
C SER A 144 0.83 8.87 -11.15
N ASP A 145 1.55 9.74 -11.87
CA ASP A 145 1.81 11.10 -11.39
C ASP A 145 0.52 11.88 -11.11
N GLN A 146 -0.50 11.69 -11.92
CA GLN A 146 -1.80 12.34 -11.75
C GLN A 146 -2.49 11.89 -10.46
N ASP A 147 -2.57 10.56 -10.25
CA ASP A 147 -3.24 9.99 -9.07
C ASP A 147 -2.47 10.29 -7.79
N ARG A 148 -1.12 10.20 -7.83
CA ARG A 148 -0.24 10.57 -6.73
C ARG A 148 -0.46 12.04 -6.30
N ASN A 149 -0.47 12.96 -7.25
CA ASN A 149 -0.66 14.38 -6.97
C ASN A 149 -2.07 14.66 -6.44
N LEU A 150 -3.09 13.91 -6.92
CA LEU A 150 -4.44 13.97 -6.36
C LEU A 150 -4.45 13.48 -4.90
N LEU A 151 -3.84 12.33 -4.64
CA LEU A 151 -3.75 11.75 -3.29
C LEU A 151 -3.06 12.69 -2.32
N LEU A 152 -1.90 13.25 -2.68
CA LEU A 152 -1.17 14.20 -1.84
C LEU A 152 -2.03 15.42 -1.47
N ARG A 153 -2.77 16.01 -2.43
CA ARG A 153 -3.69 17.13 -2.13
C ARG A 153 -4.80 16.71 -1.17
N LYS A 154 -5.35 15.50 -1.32
CA LYS A 154 -6.40 15.00 -0.42
C LYS A 154 -5.88 14.73 0.98
N ILE A 155 -4.69 14.13 1.10
CA ILE A 155 -4.01 13.93 2.39
C ILE A 155 -3.71 15.28 3.03
N HIS A 156 -3.14 16.23 2.30
CA HIS A 156 -2.87 17.58 2.82
C HIS A 156 -4.16 18.25 3.33
N LYS A 157 -5.27 18.16 2.56
CA LYS A 157 -6.58 18.70 2.98
C LYS A 157 -7.10 18.03 4.26
N SER A 158 -6.92 16.72 4.40
CA SER A 158 -7.43 15.94 5.53
C SER A 158 -6.69 16.19 6.84
N LEU A 159 -5.40 16.52 6.76
CA LEU A 159 -4.55 16.82 7.91
C LEU A 159 -4.93 18.15 8.56
N LYS A 160 -4.87 18.22 9.88
CA LYS A 160 -4.89 19.47 10.65
C LYS A 160 -3.64 20.31 10.35
N PRO A 161 -3.64 21.63 10.58
CA PRO A 161 -2.41 22.42 10.56
C PRO A 161 -1.35 21.78 11.45
N GLY A 162 -0.13 21.57 10.93
CA GLY A 162 0.96 20.87 11.63
C GLY A 162 0.81 19.35 11.72
N GLY A 163 -0.27 18.77 11.19
CA GLY A 163 -0.45 17.32 11.11
C GLY A 163 0.59 16.65 10.21
N ARG A 164 0.80 15.36 10.38
CA ARG A 164 1.87 14.60 9.74
C ARG A 164 1.32 13.58 8.76
N PHE A 165 2.03 13.40 7.64
CA PHE A 165 1.86 12.28 6.71
C PHE A 165 3.05 11.34 6.85
N LEU A 166 2.80 10.08 7.15
CA LEU A 166 3.81 9.03 7.27
C LEU A 166 3.51 7.92 6.25
N PHE A 167 4.50 7.58 5.45
CA PHE A 167 4.40 6.53 4.43
C PHE A 167 5.77 5.92 4.15
N ASP A 168 5.80 4.81 3.42
CA ASP A 168 7.03 4.22 2.93
C ASP A 168 6.97 3.99 1.42
N VAL A 169 8.14 3.94 0.80
CA VAL A 169 8.34 3.73 -0.64
C VAL A 169 9.51 2.80 -0.89
N CYS A 170 9.52 2.17 -2.06
CA CYS A 170 10.70 1.50 -2.57
C CYS A 170 11.73 2.51 -3.05
N THR A 171 13.02 2.17 -2.90
CA THR A 171 14.14 2.96 -3.41
C THR A 171 14.63 2.39 -4.75
N PRO A 172 15.46 3.12 -5.51
CA PRO A 172 16.13 2.58 -6.69
C PRO A 172 16.92 1.30 -6.39
N ARG A 173 17.48 1.18 -5.19
CA ARG A 173 18.21 -0.02 -4.75
C ARG A 173 17.35 -1.28 -4.80
N TYR A 174 16.09 -1.20 -4.40
CA TYR A 174 15.15 -2.32 -4.54
C TYR A 174 14.92 -2.65 -6.02
N HIS A 175 14.65 -1.66 -6.87
CA HIS A 175 14.44 -1.90 -8.31
C HIS A 175 15.67 -2.50 -8.99
N ASP A 176 16.89 -2.10 -8.59
CA ASP A 176 18.12 -2.66 -9.13
C ASP A 176 18.28 -4.14 -8.80
N SER A 177 17.85 -4.57 -7.60
CA SER A 177 17.90 -5.96 -7.17
C SER A 177 16.93 -6.87 -7.94
N VAL A 178 15.86 -6.32 -8.50
CA VAL A 178 14.84 -7.08 -9.25
C VAL A 178 15.33 -7.31 -10.68
N LYS A 179 15.32 -8.55 -11.14
CA LYS A 179 15.62 -8.92 -12.54
C LYS A 179 14.34 -8.89 -13.37
N GLU A 180 14.45 -8.40 -14.62
CA GLU A 180 13.38 -8.62 -15.60
C GLU A 180 13.34 -10.11 -15.92
N GLU A 181 12.14 -10.67 -15.87
CA GLU A 181 11.96 -12.10 -16.11
C GLU A 181 10.56 -12.40 -16.66
N ARG A 182 10.45 -13.52 -17.34
CA ARG A 182 9.18 -14.13 -17.75
C ARG A 182 9.21 -15.58 -17.31
N THR A 183 8.21 -15.96 -16.52
CA THR A 183 8.08 -17.33 -16.02
C THR A 183 6.66 -17.82 -16.28
N TRP A 184 6.50 -19.14 -16.31
CA TRP A 184 5.18 -19.74 -16.33
C TRP A 184 5.10 -20.88 -15.32
N LYS A 185 3.90 -21.10 -14.81
CA LYS A 185 3.62 -22.16 -13.84
C LYS A 185 2.22 -22.71 -14.06
N TYR A 186 2.08 -24.03 -14.03
CA TYR A 186 0.79 -24.67 -13.89
C TYR A 186 0.50 -24.89 -12.41
N GLU A 187 -0.70 -24.52 -11.99
CA GLU A 187 -1.18 -24.65 -10.61
C GLU A 187 -2.50 -25.44 -10.63
N GLU A 188 -2.59 -26.53 -9.88
CA GLU A 188 -3.84 -27.28 -9.70
C GLU A 188 -4.89 -26.44 -8.96
N ASN A 189 -4.47 -25.66 -8.01
CA ASN A 189 -5.18 -24.62 -7.29
C ASN A 189 -4.16 -23.68 -6.68
N GLY A 190 -4.57 -22.53 -6.20
CA GLY A 190 -3.61 -21.62 -5.57
C GLY A 190 -4.16 -20.24 -5.31
N PHE A 191 -3.25 -19.30 -5.18
CA PHE A 191 -3.56 -17.94 -4.76
C PHE A 191 -4.56 -17.22 -5.69
N ARG A 192 -4.50 -17.47 -7.01
CA ARG A 192 -5.30 -16.71 -7.98
C ARG A 192 -6.58 -17.38 -8.41
N ARG A 193 -6.63 -18.70 -8.36
CA ARG A 193 -7.84 -19.49 -8.70
C ARG A 193 -7.95 -20.74 -7.82
N PRO A 194 -9.19 -21.14 -7.49
CA PRO A 194 -9.44 -22.37 -6.72
C PRO A 194 -9.41 -23.66 -7.58
N LYS A 195 -9.30 -23.53 -8.90
CA LYS A 195 -9.27 -24.61 -9.89
C LYS A 195 -8.00 -24.49 -10.73
N PRO A 196 -7.63 -25.52 -11.52
CA PRO A 196 -6.43 -25.51 -12.34
C PRO A 196 -6.33 -24.26 -13.24
N TYR A 197 -5.13 -23.67 -13.29
CA TYR A 197 -4.84 -22.52 -14.14
C TYR A 197 -3.38 -22.48 -14.55
N LEU A 198 -3.14 -21.84 -15.70
CA LEU A 198 -1.81 -21.46 -16.14
C LEU A 198 -1.53 -20.01 -15.70
N LEU A 199 -0.42 -19.82 -15.03
CA LEU A 199 0.08 -18.52 -14.61
C LEU A 199 1.33 -18.14 -15.40
N LEU A 200 1.28 -17.03 -16.12
CA LEU A 200 2.48 -16.39 -16.63
C LEU A 200 2.77 -15.15 -15.77
N THR A 201 3.99 -15.04 -15.31
CA THR A 201 4.47 -13.88 -14.54
C THR A 201 5.49 -13.14 -15.37
N GLU A 202 5.37 -11.84 -15.46
CA GLU A 202 6.32 -10.99 -16.13
C GLU A 202 6.71 -9.82 -15.23
N LYS A 203 8.03 -9.57 -15.09
CA LYS A 203 8.59 -8.39 -14.44
C LYS A 203 9.27 -7.53 -15.49
N VAL A 204 8.89 -6.26 -15.57
CA VAL A 204 9.35 -5.31 -16.59
C VAL A 204 9.73 -3.99 -15.96
N LYS A 205 10.92 -3.49 -16.27
CA LYS A 205 11.39 -2.16 -15.83
C LYS A 205 11.03 -1.08 -16.84
N TYR A 206 10.72 0.11 -16.30
CA TYR A 206 10.51 1.35 -17.05
C TYR A 206 11.52 2.41 -16.56
N PRO A 207 12.78 2.35 -17.02
CA PRO A 207 13.84 3.17 -16.43
C PRO A 207 13.61 4.67 -16.52
N LYS A 208 12.89 5.15 -17.58
CA LYS A 208 12.59 6.58 -17.74
C LYS A 208 11.60 7.13 -16.70
N GLN A 209 10.82 6.26 -16.06
CA GLN A 209 9.81 6.62 -15.06
C GLN A 209 10.16 6.10 -13.66
N ASP A 210 11.28 5.40 -13.50
CA ASP A 210 11.66 4.69 -12.27
C ASP A 210 10.56 3.74 -11.77
N VAL A 211 9.94 3.00 -12.71
CA VAL A 211 8.80 2.13 -12.43
C VAL A 211 9.13 0.68 -12.76
N LEU A 212 8.71 -0.22 -11.88
CA LEU A 212 8.69 -1.67 -12.04
C LEU A 212 7.23 -2.13 -12.21
N LEU A 213 6.99 -2.97 -13.19
CA LEU A 213 5.74 -3.70 -13.34
C LEU A 213 5.97 -5.16 -12.99
N THR A 214 5.15 -5.70 -12.10
CA THR A 214 4.92 -7.14 -12.02
C THR A 214 3.52 -7.43 -12.54
N GLN A 215 3.41 -8.19 -13.62
CA GLN A 215 2.10 -8.56 -14.16
C GLN A 215 1.93 -10.07 -14.22
N TYR A 216 0.68 -10.46 -14.01
CA TYR A 216 0.26 -11.85 -13.95
C TYR A 216 -0.83 -12.07 -14.99
N PHE A 217 -0.60 -13.02 -15.88
CA PHE A 217 -1.58 -13.50 -16.85
C PHE A 217 -2.12 -14.82 -16.32
N VAL A 218 -3.40 -14.87 -16.03
CA VAL A 218 -4.06 -16.03 -15.45
C VAL A 218 -5.04 -16.60 -16.46
N PHE A 219 -4.78 -17.84 -16.90
CA PHE A 219 -5.64 -18.58 -17.83
C PHE A 219 -6.27 -19.72 -17.07
N ASP A 220 -7.57 -19.70 -16.84
CA ASP A 220 -8.26 -20.78 -16.17
C ASP A 220 -8.82 -21.83 -17.15
N SER A 221 -9.27 -22.96 -16.59
CA SER A 221 -9.84 -24.07 -17.36
C SER A 221 -11.14 -23.73 -18.11
N ASN A 222 -11.78 -22.60 -17.78
CA ASN A 222 -13.00 -22.12 -18.44
C ASN A 222 -12.69 -21.13 -19.57
N SER A 223 -11.45 -21.07 -20.04
CA SER A 223 -10.97 -20.11 -21.04
C SER A 223 -11.11 -18.65 -20.60
N LYS A 224 -11.28 -18.40 -19.31
CA LYS A 224 -11.23 -17.05 -18.75
C LYS A 224 -9.77 -16.62 -18.69
N PHE A 225 -9.55 -15.35 -19.03
CA PHE A 225 -8.23 -14.73 -19.04
C PHE A 225 -8.28 -13.41 -18.29
N ASP A 226 -7.50 -13.33 -17.23
CA ASP A 226 -7.35 -12.09 -16.46
C ASP A 226 -5.89 -11.65 -16.39
N ILE A 227 -5.69 -10.34 -16.37
CA ILE A 227 -4.37 -9.72 -16.19
C ILE A 227 -4.41 -8.87 -14.93
N TYR A 228 -3.52 -9.18 -14.00
CA TYR A 228 -3.30 -8.37 -12.81
C TYR A 228 -1.97 -7.65 -12.93
N ARG A 229 -1.95 -6.34 -12.73
CA ARG A 229 -0.76 -5.48 -12.83
C ARG A 229 -0.51 -4.82 -11.48
N ILE A 230 0.68 -5.05 -10.97
CA ILE A 230 1.17 -4.40 -9.76
C ILE A 230 2.31 -3.49 -10.19
N TRP A 231 2.07 -2.21 -10.03
CA TRP A 231 3.03 -1.17 -10.32
C TRP A 231 3.77 -0.76 -9.06
N ASP A 232 5.04 -0.46 -9.18
CA ASP A 232 5.84 0.09 -8.11
C ASP A 232 6.79 1.13 -8.69
N ARG A 233 6.76 2.35 -8.14
CA ARG A 233 7.69 3.41 -8.46
C ARG A 233 8.72 3.52 -7.36
N ALA A 234 9.99 3.54 -7.73
CA ALA A 234 11.06 3.88 -6.82
C ALA A 234 11.20 5.40 -6.67
N TYR A 235 11.58 5.82 -5.46
CA TYR A 235 11.81 7.22 -5.14
C TYR A 235 13.20 7.43 -4.53
N THR A 236 13.89 8.48 -4.98
CA THR A 236 15.03 9.07 -4.28
C THR A 236 14.54 10.12 -3.28
N LYS A 237 15.39 10.52 -2.32
CA LYS A 237 15.08 11.63 -1.42
C LYS A 237 14.67 12.88 -2.18
N ASP A 238 15.38 13.21 -3.27
CA ASP A 238 15.11 14.40 -4.07
C ASP A 238 13.76 14.32 -4.79
N SER A 239 13.46 13.17 -5.43
CA SER A 239 12.22 13.01 -6.19
C SER A 239 10.98 13.04 -5.29
N ILE A 240 11.06 12.45 -4.10
CA ILE A 240 9.93 12.47 -3.16
C ILE A 240 9.81 13.81 -2.44
N SER A 241 10.94 14.47 -2.08
CA SER A 241 10.94 15.81 -1.50
C SER A 241 10.26 16.80 -2.44
N LYS A 242 10.60 16.74 -3.73
CA LYS A 242 9.95 17.59 -4.73
C LYS A 242 8.44 17.36 -4.77
N ALA A 243 7.99 16.10 -4.85
CA ALA A 243 6.56 15.79 -4.91
C ALA A 243 5.79 16.27 -3.67
N LEU A 244 6.40 16.15 -2.48
CA LEU A 244 5.84 16.62 -1.22
C LEU A 244 5.79 18.16 -1.14
N SER A 245 6.88 18.85 -1.51
CA SER A 245 6.94 20.31 -1.52
C SER A 245 5.94 20.91 -2.51
N ASP A 246 5.81 20.33 -3.71
CA ASP A 246 4.80 20.71 -4.70
C ASP A 246 3.35 20.56 -4.17
N ALA A 247 3.16 19.69 -3.15
CA ALA A 247 1.89 19.47 -2.46
C ALA A 247 1.78 20.18 -1.10
N MET A 248 2.67 21.17 -0.83
CA MET A 248 2.69 22.00 0.38
C MET A 248 2.96 21.22 1.68
N PHE A 249 3.83 20.22 1.63
CA PHE A 249 4.41 19.61 2.80
C PHE A 249 5.82 20.15 3.07
N ASP A 250 6.17 20.28 4.35
CA ASP A 250 7.50 20.69 4.84
C ASP A 250 8.03 19.70 5.90
N ASP A 251 9.15 20.04 6.55
CA ASP A 251 9.78 19.24 7.62
C ASP A 251 9.86 17.76 7.26
N ILE A 252 10.45 17.48 6.06
CA ILE A 252 10.53 16.14 5.50
C ILE A 252 11.67 15.37 6.15
N GLN A 253 11.36 14.27 6.82
CA GLN A 253 12.31 13.40 7.50
C GLN A 253 12.35 12.03 6.83
N PHE A 254 13.53 11.43 6.76
CA PHE A 254 13.78 10.16 6.07
C PHE A 254 14.35 9.11 7.01
N PHE A 255 13.82 7.88 6.91
CA PHE A 255 14.24 6.72 7.69
C PHE A 255 14.40 5.51 6.76
N GLY A 256 15.20 4.53 7.15
CA GLY A 256 15.48 3.33 6.35
C GLY A 256 14.33 2.33 6.30
N ASP A 257 13.42 2.40 7.27
CA ASP A 257 12.19 1.62 7.29
C ASP A 257 11.16 2.22 8.27
N ILE A 258 9.98 1.60 8.31
CA ILE A 258 8.84 2.06 9.10
C ILE A 258 9.05 1.91 10.62
N THR A 259 10.13 1.27 11.07
CA THR A 259 10.49 1.18 12.50
C THR A 259 11.42 2.32 12.96
N GLY A 260 11.75 3.23 12.04
CA GLY A 260 12.60 4.38 12.34
C GLY A 260 14.11 4.10 12.27
N ARG A 261 14.52 3.01 11.64
CA ARG A 261 15.93 2.75 11.38
C ARG A 261 16.53 3.88 10.56
N GLU A 262 17.79 4.21 10.80
CA GLU A 262 18.52 5.21 10.01
C GLU A 262 18.56 4.83 8.52
N TYR A 263 18.30 5.82 7.67
CA TYR A 263 18.37 5.65 6.22
C TYR A 263 19.83 5.53 5.77
N SER A 264 20.07 4.60 4.86
CA SER A 264 21.34 4.50 4.13
C SER A 264 21.07 4.30 2.63
N ASP A 265 22.06 4.57 1.79
CA ASP A 265 21.97 4.36 0.34
C ASP A 265 21.77 2.89 -0.06
N ASN A 266 22.00 1.97 0.87
CA ASN A 266 21.72 0.54 0.71
C ASN A 266 20.30 0.13 1.14
N SER A 267 19.50 1.06 1.65
CA SER A 267 18.13 0.75 2.06
C SER A 267 17.26 0.47 0.84
N GLU A 268 16.56 -0.66 0.83
CA GLU A 268 15.63 -1.04 -0.24
C GLU A 268 14.28 -0.31 -0.13
N THR A 269 13.95 0.15 1.08
CA THR A 269 12.78 0.99 1.35
C THR A 269 13.22 2.28 2.02
N MET A 270 12.36 3.27 1.98
CA MET A 270 12.53 4.55 2.67
C MET A 270 11.19 4.94 3.28
N SER A 271 11.18 5.17 4.59
CA SER A 271 10.02 5.75 5.28
C SER A 271 10.16 7.26 5.37
N ILE A 272 9.07 7.97 5.17
CA ILE A 272 9.03 9.41 5.11
C ILE A 272 7.99 9.93 6.09
N ILE A 273 8.36 10.96 6.84
CA ILE A 273 7.44 11.78 7.61
C ILE A 273 7.50 13.19 7.00
N ALA A 274 6.34 13.73 6.65
CA ALA A 274 6.22 15.10 6.15
C ALA A 274 5.13 15.84 6.92
N ARG A 275 5.33 17.13 7.18
CA ARG A 275 4.39 17.96 7.93
C ARG A 275 3.55 18.79 6.95
N LYS A 276 2.25 18.91 7.22
CA LYS A 276 1.42 19.90 6.53
C LYS A 276 1.87 21.30 6.92
N THR A 277 2.18 22.15 5.92
CA THR A 277 2.42 23.57 6.14
C THR A 277 1.19 24.23 6.76
N THR A 278 1.41 25.19 7.64
CA THR A 278 0.33 26.00 8.25
C THR A 278 -0.27 27.00 7.27
#